data_a46cb418ab790752e5d21efc4d71aad4
#
_entry.id   a46cb418ab790752e5d21efc4d71aad4
#
_cell.length_a   1.000
_cell.length_b   1.000
_cell.length_c   1.000
_cell.angle_alpha   90.00
_cell.angle_beta   90.00
_cell.angle_gamma   90.00
#
_symmetry.space_group_name_H-M   'P 1'
#
loop_
_entity.id
_entity.type
_entity.pdbx_description
1 polymer ?
#
loop_
_entity_poly.entity_id
_entity_poly.type
_entity_poly.pdbx_seq_one_letter_code
_entity_poly.pdbx_strand_id
1 'polypeptide(L)'
;RQGTSPLRHAHATNFIGGSRLNTALAAAHQRDDARRIGARAETVGAAAARELPLLRPLPDTVFNVAARLSCRVDAKSRVCVRQSYYSVPARYAGRRLEVRLGATEVVAVDAGTVVATHTRSLHKGSEDLVLDHYLEVLTRKPGALAGATALVAARADGGFTPVHQRFWDTARRQLGDGPGTRALVGVLL
;
A
#
# COMPACT_ATOMS: atom_id res chain seq x y z
N ARG A 1 -46.41 -11.98 -9.19
CA ARG A 1 -45.94 -10.65 -8.79
C ARG A 1 -44.48 -10.82 -8.29
N GLN A 2 -43.57 -10.41 -9.10
CA GLN A 2 -42.14 -10.44 -8.76
C GLN A 2 -41.88 -9.27 -7.79
N GLY A 3 -41.57 -9.60 -6.53
CA GLY A 3 -41.12 -8.63 -5.54
C GLY A 3 -39.72 -8.12 -5.92
N THR A 4 -39.64 -6.87 -6.32
CA THR A 4 -38.40 -6.17 -6.59
C THR A 4 -37.64 -6.00 -5.30
N SER A 5 -36.46 -6.62 -5.22
CA SER A 5 -35.50 -6.49 -4.09
C SER A 5 -35.15 -5.00 -3.87
N PRO A 6 -35.22 -4.49 -2.64
CA PRO A 6 -34.90 -3.08 -2.35
C PRO A 6 -33.45 -2.67 -2.66
N LEU A 7 -32.57 -3.61 -2.95
CA LEU A 7 -31.18 -3.35 -3.36
C LEU A 7 -31.04 -2.80 -4.79
N ARG A 8 -32.09 -2.86 -5.64
CA ARG A 8 -32.01 -2.34 -7.01
C ARG A 8 -32.12 -0.81 -7.11
N HIS A 9 -32.52 -0.10 -6.04
CA HIS A 9 -32.70 1.36 -6.05
C HIS A 9 -31.57 2.13 -5.36
N ALA A 10 -30.54 1.45 -4.88
CA ALA A 10 -29.35 2.11 -4.35
C ALA A 10 -28.31 2.50 -5.42
N HIS A 11 -28.64 2.28 -6.70
CA HIS A 11 -27.79 2.70 -7.81
C HIS A 11 -28.04 4.18 -8.13
N ALA A 12 -27.02 4.97 -7.91
CA ALA A 12 -26.81 6.31 -8.45
C ALA A 12 -27.23 7.50 -7.57
N THR A 13 -26.79 7.59 -6.34
CA THR A 13 -26.56 8.93 -5.79
C THR A 13 -25.45 8.91 -4.73
N ASN A 14 -24.33 9.55 -5.06
CA ASN A 14 -23.26 10.01 -4.17
C ASN A 14 -22.55 8.92 -3.32
N PHE A 15 -21.57 8.28 -3.93
CA PHE A 15 -20.49 7.59 -3.24
C PHE A 15 -19.58 8.61 -2.54
N ILE A 16 -20.05 9.17 -1.44
CA ILE A 16 -19.27 10.05 -0.57
C ILE A 16 -19.01 9.30 0.73
N GLY A 17 -17.86 8.61 0.78
CA GLY A 17 -17.28 8.03 1.99
C GLY A 17 -17.81 6.64 2.38
N GLY A 18 -16.89 5.69 2.63
CA GLY A 18 -17.21 4.32 3.06
C GLY A 18 -18.04 4.24 4.35
N SER A 19 -17.99 5.25 5.22
CA SER A 19 -18.79 5.33 6.45
C SER A 19 -20.30 5.46 6.18
N ARG A 20 -20.72 6.23 5.18
CA ARG A 20 -22.14 6.37 4.81
C ARG A 20 -22.70 5.09 4.21
N LEU A 21 -21.92 4.40 3.38
CA LEU A 21 -22.30 3.11 2.82
C LEU A 21 -22.49 2.08 3.95
N ASN A 22 -21.53 1.97 4.86
CA ASN A 22 -21.61 1.04 5.98
C ASN A 22 -22.81 1.32 6.89
N THR A 23 -23.11 2.58 7.17
CA THR A 23 -24.30 2.98 7.94
C THR A 23 -25.60 2.57 7.21
N ALA A 24 -25.68 2.82 5.90
CA ALA A 24 -26.84 2.44 5.10
C ALA A 24 -27.01 0.91 5.01
N LEU A 25 -25.92 0.16 4.90
CA LEU A 25 -25.92 -1.31 4.95
C LEU A 25 -26.37 -1.83 6.31
N ALA A 26 -25.85 -1.28 7.41
CA ALA A 26 -26.28 -1.68 8.76
C ALA A 26 -27.79 -1.46 8.97
N ALA A 27 -28.30 -0.31 8.55
CA ALA A 27 -29.74 -0.02 8.61
C ALA A 27 -30.58 -0.95 7.70
N ALA A 28 -30.03 -1.36 6.55
CA ALA A 28 -30.68 -2.32 5.66
C ALA A 28 -30.71 -3.73 6.29
N HIS A 29 -29.62 -4.17 6.92
CA HIS A 29 -29.56 -5.44 7.64
C HIS A 29 -30.56 -5.50 8.78
N GLN A 30 -30.65 -4.45 9.62
CA GLN A 30 -31.64 -4.39 10.71
C GLN A 30 -33.09 -4.53 10.21
N ARG A 31 -33.42 -3.91 9.07
CA ARG A 31 -34.75 -4.08 8.45
C ARG A 31 -34.96 -5.49 7.92
N ASP A 32 -33.93 -6.11 7.34
CA ASP A 32 -34.01 -7.47 6.81
C ASP A 32 -34.13 -8.50 7.93
N ASP A 33 -33.52 -8.28 9.09
CA ASP A 33 -33.64 -9.14 10.28
C ASP A 33 -35.07 -9.24 10.78
N ALA A 34 -35.88 -8.20 10.63
CA ALA A 34 -37.28 -8.20 11.00
C ALA A 34 -38.19 -8.89 9.96
N ARG A 35 -37.68 -9.17 8.76
CA ARG A 35 -38.43 -9.79 7.67
C ARG A 35 -38.64 -11.28 7.90
N ARG A 36 -39.77 -11.80 7.39
CA ARG A 36 -40.04 -13.23 7.28
C ARG A 36 -39.93 -13.69 5.83
N ILE A 37 -39.37 -14.88 5.63
CA ILE A 37 -39.25 -15.49 4.30
C ILE A 37 -40.39 -16.44 4.06
N GLY A 38 -41.27 -16.08 3.11
CA GLY A 38 -42.42 -16.90 2.76
C GLY A 38 -43.37 -17.15 3.96
N ALA A 39 -43.78 -18.39 4.16
CA ALA A 39 -44.67 -18.80 5.26
C ALA A 39 -43.92 -19.17 6.57
N ARG A 40 -42.62 -18.84 6.71
CA ARG A 40 -41.85 -19.17 7.91
C ARG A 40 -42.36 -18.40 9.12
N ALA A 41 -42.51 -19.10 10.26
CA ALA A 41 -42.98 -18.50 11.52
C ALA A 41 -41.93 -17.53 12.13
N GLU A 42 -40.67 -17.82 11.94
CA GLU A 42 -39.56 -17.03 12.48
C GLU A 42 -39.08 -15.92 11.53
N THR A 43 -38.48 -14.87 12.06
CA THR A 43 -37.83 -13.81 11.28
C THR A 43 -36.42 -14.23 10.85
N VAL A 44 -35.85 -13.51 9.88
CA VAL A 44 -34.45 -13.70 9.43
C VAL A 44 -33.47 -13.56 10.61
N GLY A 45 -33.65 -12.55 11.45
CA GLY A 45 -32.80 -12.33 12.64
C GLY A 45 -32.90 -13.43 13.69
N ALA A 46 -34.12 -13.97 13.91
CA ALA A 46 -34.30 -15.10 14.82
C ALA A 46 -33.62 -16.39 14.29
N ALA A 47 -33.73 -16.66 12.99
CA ALA A 47 -33.01 -17.77 12.37
C ALA A 47 -31.49 -17.59 12.46
N ALA A 48 -30.98 -16.38 12.17
CA ALA A 48 -29.58 -16.06 12.27
C ALA A 48 -29.02 -16.22 13.70
N ALA A 49 -29.78 -15.75 14.71
CA ALA A 49 -29.38 -15.89 16.12
C ALA A 49 -29.28 -17.37 16.56
N ARG A 50 -30.11 -18.26 16.01
CA ARG A 50 -30.00 -19.69 16.25
C ARG A 50 -28.83 -20.35 15.54
N GLU A 51 -28.45 -19.87 14.36
CA GLU A 51 -27.35 -20.41 13.55
C GLU A 51 -25.98 -19.90 13.98
N LEU A 52 -25.88 -18.67 14.48
CA LEU A 52 -24.63 -18.02 14.91
C LEU A 52 -23.75 -18.89 15.83
N PRO A 53 -24.29 -19.57 16.87
CA PRO A 53 -23.47 -20.43 17.73
C PRO A 53 -22.93 -21.69 17.03
N LEU A 54 -23.49 -22.07 15.90
CA LEU A 54 -23.10 -23.24 15.13
C LEU A 54 -22.02 -22.91 14.07
N LEU A 55 -21.76 -21.61 13.84
CA LEU A 55 -20.73 -21.18 12.90
C LEU A 55 -19.33 -21.48 13.48
N ARG A 56 -18.43 -21.85 12.59
CA ARG A 56 -17.02 -21.98 12.98
C ARG A 56 -16.45 -20.59 13.32
N PRO A 57 -15.56 -20.49 14.31
CA PRO A 57 -14.86 -19.24 14.59
C PRO A 57 -14.12 -18.76 13.34
N LEU A 58 -14.05 -17.46 13.16
CA LEU A 58 -13.25 -16.87 12.08
C LEU A 58 -11.77 -17.24 12.27
N PRO A 59 -11.02 -17.45 11.19
CA PRO A 59 -9.58 -17.62 11.27
C PRO A 59 -8.92 -16.43 11.97
N ASP A 60 -7.89 -16.66 12.77
CA ASP A 60 -7.12 -15.62 13.45
C ASP A 60 -6.42 -14.68 12.45
N THR A 61 -6.15 -15.17 11.24
CA THR A 61 -5.55 -14.37 10.17
C THR A 61 -6.62 -13.78 9.27
N VAL A 62 -6.59 -12.44 9.14
CA VAL A 62 -7.49 -11.72 8.24
C VAL A 62 -7.21 -12.11 6.79
N PHE A 63 -8.26 -12.41 6.02
CA PHE A 63 -8.12 -12.67 4.59
C PHE A 63 -7.57 -11.43 3.87
N ASN A 64 -6.44 -11.61 3.18
CA ASN A 64 -5.83 -10.53 2.41
C ASN A 64 -6.57 -10.33 1.08
N VAL A 65 -7.33 -9.25 0.99
CA VAL A 65 -8.11 -8.85 -0.19
C VAL A 65 -7.31 -8.12 -1.26
N ALA A 66 -5.99 -7.95 -1.06
CA ALA A 66 -5.14 -7.27 -2.02
C ALA A 66 -5.07 -8.03 -3.35
N ALA A 67 -5.18 -7.30 -4.46
CA ALA A 67 -4.95 -7.87 -5.78
C ALA A 67 -3.48 -8.24 -5.94
N ARG A 68 -3.19 -9.46 -6.39
CA ARG A 68 -1.83 -9.92 -6.67
C ARG A 68 -1.46 -9.66 -8.12
N LEU A 69 -0.35 -8.98 -8.31
CA LEU A 69 0.20 -8.61 -9.61
C LEU A 69 1.63 -9.15 -9.72
N SER A 70 2.06 -9.51 -10.94
CA SER A 70 3.45 -9.85 -11.22
C SER A 70 4.09 -8.69 -11.98
N CYS A 71 4.95 -7.93 -11.31
CA CYS A 71 5.57 -6.73 -11.88
C CYS A 71 7.07 -6.95 -12.13
N ARG A 72 7.57 -6.50 -13.27
CA ARG A 72 9.01 -6.43 -13.52
C ARG A 72 9.55 -5.14 -12.91
N VAL A 73 10.67 -5.25 -12.20
CA VAL A 73 11.41 -4.10 -11.69
C VAL A 73 12.19 -3.46 -12.84
N ASP A 74 12.02 -2.16 -13.04
CA ASP A 74 12.72 -1.41 -14.08
C ASP A 74 14.21 -1.16 -13.74
N ALA A 75 14.96 -0.60 -14.69
CA ALA A 75 16.38 -0.27 -14.50
C ALA A 75 16.61 0.83 -13.43
N LYS A 76 15.57 1.56 -13.06
CA LYS A 76 15.57 2.57 -11.99
C LYS A 76 15.11 1.98 -10.64
N SER A 77 15.05 0.65 -10.53
CA SER A 77 14.63 -0.08 -9.32
C SER A 77 13.22 0.26 -8.86
N ARG A 78 12.26 0.33 -9.80
CA ARG A 78 10.86 0.64 -9.53
C ARG A 78 9.95 -0.42 -10.11
N VAL A 79 8.82 -0.65 -9.48
CA VAL A 79 7.68 -1.37 -10.04
C VAL A 79 6.60 -0.38 -10.47
N CYS A 80 5.97 -0.63 -11.62
CA CYS A 80 4.85 0.17 -12.11
C CYS A 80 3.53 -0.54 -11.76
N VAL A 81 2.69 0.13 -10.98
CA VAL A 81 1.37 -0.38 -10.56
C VAL A 81 0.32 0.68 -10.85
N ARG A 82 -0.66 0.34 -11.71
CA ARG A 82 -1.73 1.29 -12.08
C ARG A 82 -1.21 2.66 -12.54
N GLN A 83 -0.11 2.67 -13.32
CA GLN A 83 0.55 3.87 -13.84
C GLN A 83 1.26 4.74 -12.78
N SER A 84 1.46 4.24 -11.58
CA SER A 84 2.28 4.85 -10.54
C SER A 84 3.52 4.00 -10.30
N TYR A 85 4.63 4.62 -9.90
CA TYR A 85 5.92 3.96 -9.72
C TYR A 85 6.29 3.92 -8.25
N TYR A 86 6.74 2.75 -7.80
CA TYR A 86 7.13 2.50 -6.41
C TYR A 86 8.52 1.89 -6.39
N SER A 87 9.42 2.49 -5.61
CA SER A 87 10.80 1.98 -5.54
C SER A 87 10.87 0.66 -4.76
N VAL A 88 11.82 -0.16 -5.14
CA VAL A 88 12.20 -1.37 -4.41
C VAL A 88 13.72 -1.41 -4.28
N PRO A 89 14.30 -2.16 -3.32
CA PRO A 89 15.75 -2.24 -3.18
C PRO A 89 16.45 -2.55 -4.50
N ALA A 90 17.51 -1.80 -4.80
CA ALA A 90 18.18 -1.78 -6.10
C ALA A 90 18.67 -3.16 -6.57
N ARG A 91 18.94 -4.09 -5.63
CA ARG A 91 19.31 -5.48 -5.94
C ARG A 91 18.24 -6.27 -6.68
N TYR A 92 17.00 -5.78 -6.71
CA TYR A 92 15.91 -6.42 -7.45
C TYR A 92 15.73 -5.90 -8.88
N ALA A 93 16.54 -4.94 -9.33
CA ALA A 93 16.46 -4.39 -10.68
C ALA A 93 16.50 -5.52 -11.74
N GLY A 94 15.57 -5.47 -12.70
CA GLY A 94 15.41 -6.48 -13.75
C GLY A 94 14.66 -7.75 -13.34
N ARG A 95 14.45 -8.01 -12.05
CA ARG A 95 13.71 -9.18 -11.54
C ARG A 95 12.20 -8.97 -11.63
N ARG A 96 11.45 -10.05 -11.46
CA ARG A 96 9.99 -10.00 -11.26
C ARG A 96 9.68 -10.18 -9.78
N LEU A 97 8.79 -9.33 -9.27
CA LEU A 97 8.28 -9.41 -7.91
C LEU A 97 6.76 -9.63 -7.94
N GLU A 98 6.25 -10.31 -6.93
CA GLU A 98 4.82 -10.24 -6.60
C GLU A 98 4.54 -8.88 -5.99
N VAL A 99 3.50 -8.19 -6.47
CA VAL A 99 3.05 -6.95 -5.87
C VAL A 99 1.60 -7.13 -5.40
N ARG A 100 1.36 -6.89 -4.12
CA ARG A 100 0.04 -6.92 -3.51
C ARG A 100 -0.50 -5.50 -3.47
N LEU A 101 -1.55 -5.27 -4.25
CA LEU A 101 -2.22 -3.99 -4.35
C LEU A 101 -3.44 -3.98 -3.42
N GLY A 102 -3.30 -3.38 -2.26
CA GLY A 102 -4.36 -3.15 -1.29
C GLY A 102 -5.19 -1.89 -1.59
N ALA A 103 -6.09 -1.55 -0.69
CA ALA A 103 -6.87 -0.30 -0.77
C ALA A 103 -5.98 0.93 -0.54
N THR A 104 -5.07 0.86 0.44
CA THR A 104 -4.21 1.97 0.90
C THR A 104 -2.73 1.72 0.72
N GLU A 105 -2.32 0.49 0.40
CA GLU A 105 -0.92 0.07 0.37
C GLU A 105 -0.58 -0.67 -0.92
N VAL A 106 0.70 -0.57 -1.29
CA VAL A 106 1.35 -1.38 -2.32
C VAL A 106 2.52 -2.09 -1.67
N VAL A 107 2.49 -3.41 -1.64
CA VAL A 107 3.50 -4.24 -0.99
C VAL A 107 4.22 -5.09 -2.03
N ALA A 108 5.53 -4.90 -2.18
CA ALA A 108 6.36 -5.74 -3.05
C ALA A 108 6.91 -6.94 -2.26
N VAL A 109 6.85 -8.12 -2.86
CA VAL A 109 7.19 -9.39 -2.21
C VAL A 109 8.10 -10.21 -3.14
N ASP A 110 9.20 -10.74 -2.61
CA ASP A 110 10.08 -11.71 -3.26
C ASP A 110 10.05 -13.03 -2.51
N ALA A 111 9.62 -14.09 -3.16
CA ALA A 111 9.54 -15.44 -2.59
C ALA A 111 8.87 -15.50 -1.19
N GLY A 112 7.78 -14.75 -1.02
CA GLY A 112 7.04 -14.68 0.25
C GLY A 112 7.55 -13.62 1.24
N THR A 113 8.74 -13.06 1.03
CA THR A 113 9.33 -12.02 1.90
C THR A 113 8.94 -10.63 1.40
N VAL A 114 8.43 -9.79 2.28
CA VAL A 114 8.15 -8.37 1.98
C VAL A 114 9.47 -7.64 1.79
N VAL A 115 9.64 -6.97 0.65
CA VAL A 115 10.86 -6.24 0.28
C VAL A 115 10.67 -4.73 0.23
N ALA A 116 9.44 -4.27 0.05
CA ALA A 116 9.05 -2.86 0.13
C ALA A 116 7.57 -2.71 0.42
N THR A 117 7.22 -1.66 1.16
CA THR A 117 5.84 -1.25 1.43
C THR A 117 5.71 0.24 1.17
N HIS A 118 4.68 0.63 0.44
CA HIS A 118 4.41 2.01 0.06
C HIS A 118 2.95 2.37 0.30
N THR A 119 2.68 3.63 0.55
CA THR A 119 1.32 4.15 0.49
C THR A 119 0.83 4.16 -0.96
N ARG A 120 -0.35 3.60 -1.19
CA ARG A 120 -0.93 3.57 -2.54
C ARG A 120 -1.28 4.97 -3.02
N SER A 121 -0.69 5.39 -4.13
CA SER A 121 -1.13 6.60 -4.82
C SER A 121 -2.36 6.32 -5.70
N LEU A 122 -3.31 7.24 -5.66
CA LEU A 122 -4.47 7.26 -6.55
C LEU A 122 -4.24 8.14 -7.80
N HIS A 123 -3.13 8.88 -7.83
CA HIS A 123 -2.75 9.75 -8.94
C HIS A 123 -1.87 8.99 -9.92
N LYS A 124 -2.24 9.03 -11.20
CA LYS A 124 -1.43 8.44 -12.28
C LYS A 124 -0.14 9.22 -12.46
N GLY A 125 0.94 8.52 -12.78
CA GLY A 125 2.26 9.11 -13.00
C GLY A 125 3.00 9.50 -11.73
N SER A 126 2.45 9.23 -10.54
CA SER A 126 3.16 9.48 -9.28
C SER A 126 4.36 8.55 -9.11
N GLU A 127 5.36 9.04 -8.40
CA GLU A 127 6.53 8.28 -7.98
C GLU A 127 6.63 8.33 -6.44
N ASP A 128 6.68 7.15 -5.82
CA ASP A 128 6.98 7.00 -4.40
C ASP A 128 8.34 6.30 -4.27
N LEU A 129 9.37 7.10 -3.93
CA LEU A 129 10.76 6.70 -3.96
C LEU A 129 11.38 6.81 -2.58
N VAL A 130 11.76 5.67 -2.03
CA VAL A 130 12.44 5.56 -0.73
C VAL A 130 13.96 5.56 -0.96
N LEU A 131 14.69 6.47 -0.31
CA LEU A 131 16.15 6.65 -0.49
C LEU A 131 16.91 5.38 -0.13
N ASP A 132 16.52 4.69 0.93
CA ASP A 132 17.17 3.47 1.43
C ASP A 132 17.24 2.35 0.36
N HIS A 133 16.28 2.31 -0.54
CA HIS A 133 16.29 1.34 -1.64
C HIS A 133 17.49 1.50 -2.60
N TYR A 134 18.15 2.66 -2.58
CA TYR A 134 19.25 3.01 -3.50
C TYR A 134 20.62 3.06 -2.81
N LEU A 135 20.69 3.05 -1.48
CA LEU A 135 21.93 3.24 -0.73
C LEU A 135 23.02 2.23 -1.14
N GLU A 136 22.65 0.97 -1.35
CA GLU A 136 23.60 -0.07 -1.78
C GLU A 136 24.30 0.27 -3.11
N VAL A 137 23.57 0.83 -4.06
CA VAL A 137 24.14 1.25 -5.36
C VAL A 137 24.93 2.56 -5.21
N LEU A 138 24.50 3.44 -4.33
CA LEU A 138 25.15 4.72 -4.07
C LEU A 138 26.52 4.56 -3.40
N THR A 139 26.78 3.47 -2.67
CA THR A 139 28.14 3.12 -2.20
C THR A 139 29.12 2.98 -3.36
N ARG A 140 28.68 2.41 -4.48
CA ARG A 140 29.50 2.21 -5.69
C ARG A 140 29.57 3.44 -6.57
N LYS A 141 28.49 4.25 -6.60
CA LYS A 141 28.36 5.46 -7.43
C LYS A 141 27.94 6.67 -6.58
N PRO A 142 28.78 7.13 -5.65
CA PRO A 142 28.41 8.17 -4.70
C PRO A 142 28.01 9.49 -5.37
N GLY A 143 28.64 9.84 -6.49
CA GLY A 143 28.32 11.07 -7.24
C GLY A 143 26.87 11.14 -7.74
N ALA A 144 26.16 10.01 -7.81
CA ALA A 144 24.75 9.99 -8.23
C ALA A 144 23.79 10.48 -7.14
N LEU A 145 24.21 10.54 -5.88
CA LEU A 145 23.32 10.92 -4.76
C LEU A 145 22.81 12.36 -4.90
N ALA A 146 23.69 13.31 -5.27
CA ALA A 146 23.33 14.73 -5.35
C ALA A 146 22.16 15.02 -6.33
N GLY A 147 22.07 14.25 -7.41
CA GLY A 147 21.02 14.36 -8.42
C GLY A 147 19.88 13.33 -8.29
N ALA A 148 19.86 12.54 -7.20
CA ALA A 148 18.87 11.47 -7.05
C ALA A 148 17.48 12.01 -6.68
N THR A 149 16.46 11.67 -7.46
CA THR A 149 15.07 12.02 -7.15
C THR A 149 14.63 11.46 -5.80
N ALA A 150 15.14 10.29 -5.40
CA ALA A 150 14.88 9.70 -4.10
C ALA A 150 15.42 10.56 -2.93
N LEU A 151 16.53 11.29 -3.13
CA LEU A 151 17.03 12.25 -2.14
C LEU A 151 16.10 13.46 -2.02
N VAL A 152 15.52 13.93 -3.14
CA VAL A 152 14.56 15.03 -3.13
C VAL A 152 13.30 14.60 -2.36
N ALA A 153 12.80 13.39 -2.61
CA ALA A 153 11.68 12.82 -1.88
C ALA A 153 11.98 12.70 -0.37
N ALA A 154 13.14 12.11 -0.01
CA ALA A 154 13.57 11.95 1.39
C ALA A 154 13.73 13.29 2.14
N ARG A 155 14.07 14.37 1.45
CA ARG A 155 14.07 15.73 2.04
C ARG A 155 12.67 16.25 2.28
N ALA A 156 11.73 15.97 1.37
CA ALA A 156 10.36 16.44 1.47
C ALA A 156 9.56 15.74 2.57
N ASP A 157 9.81 14.45 2.77
CA ASP A 157 9.16 13.62 3.79
C ASP A 157 9.85 13.64 5.16
N GLY A 158 11.02 14.31 5.26
CA GLY A 158 11.80 14.45 6.50
C GLY A 158 12.74 13.28 6.80
N GLY A 159 12.83 12.27 5.94
CA GLY A 159 13.77 11.15 6.06
C GLY A 159 15.24 11.61 5.92
N PHE A 160 15.49 12.66 5.11
CA PHE A 160 16.79 13.30 5.00
C PHE A 160 16.78 14.67 5.68
N THR A 161 17.28 14.72 6.92
CA THR A 161 17.21 15.90 7.79
C THR A 161 18.35 16.92 7.53
N PRO A 162 18.24 18.16 8.04
CA PRO A 162 19.33 19.12 8.03
C PRO A 162 20.61 18.64 8.72
N VAL A 163 20.51 17.68 9.66
CA VAL A 163 21.68 17.06 10.30
C VAL A 163 22.45 16.22 9.29
N HIS A 164 21.75 15.40 8.52
CA HIS A 164 22.36 14.62 7.42
C HIS A 164 23.05 15.54 6.39
N GLN A 165 22.41 16.66 6.05
CA GLN A 165 22.99 17.63 5.13
C GLN A 165 24.30 18.23 5.66
N ARG A 166 24.31 18.69 6.93
CA ARG A 166 25.52 19.24 7.56
C ARG A 166 26.65 18.22 7.64
N PHE A 167 26.33 16.97 7.99
CA PHE A 167 27.31 15.89 7.98
C PHE A 167 27.90 15.69 6.58
N TRP A 168 27.04 15.62 5.56
CA TRP A 168 27.46 15.43 4.18
C TRP A 168 28.39 16.57 3.69
N ASP A 169 28.01 17.81 3.93
CA ASP A 169 28.80 18.99 3.53
C ASP A 169 30.15 19.01 4.22
N THR A 170 30.21 18.62 5.49
CA THR A 170 31.47 18.54 6.25
C THR A 170 32.34 17.39 5.74
N ALA A 171 31.79 16.22 5.55
CA ALA A 171 32.51 15.06 5.03
C ALA A 171 33.07 15.33 3.61
N ARG A 172 32.32 16.00 2.75
CA ARG A 172 32.80 16.39 1.40
C ARG A 172 33.92 17.38 1.44
N ARG A 173 33.88 18.38 2.34
CA ARG A 173 34.96 19.35 2.51
C ARG A 173 36.25 18.70 3.01
N GLN A 174 36.14 17.71 3.90
CA GLN A 174 37.31 17.06 4.52
C GLN A 174 37.91 15.93 3.67
N LEU A 175 37.03 15.14 3.03
CA LEU A 175 37.43 13.91 2.35
C LEU A 175 37.36 13.99 0.82
N GLY A 176 36.79 15.08 0.29
CA GLY A 176 36.40 15.19 -1.13
C GLY A 176 35.03 14.64 -1.43
N ASP A 177 34.50 14.96 -2.61
CA ASP A 177 33.11 14.69 -2.97
C ASP A 177 32.72 13.19 -2.92
N GLY A 178 33.53 12.33 -3.53
CA GLY A 178 33.25 10.91 -3.60
C GLY A 178 33.35 10.20 -2.23
N PRO A 179 34.51 10.28 -1.56
CA PRO A 179 34.66 9.67 -0.23
C PRO A 179 33.70 10.26 0.82
N GLY A 180 33.50 11.59 0.83
CA GLY A 180 32.57 12.24 1.75
C GLY A 180 31.13 11.80 1.54
N THR A 181 30.72 11.58 0.29
CA THR A 181 29.39 11.03 0.00
C THR A 181 29.28 9.55 0.39
N ARG A 182 30.35 8.75 0.23
CA ARG A 182 30.36 7.37 0.74
C ARG A 182 30.23 7.32 2.26
N ALA A 183 30.90 8.24 2.97
CA ALA A 183 30.77 8.34 4.42
C ALA A 183 29.31 8.61 4.84
N LEU A 184 28.61 9.52 4.15
CA LEU A 184 27.20 9.75 4.40
C LEU A 184 26.36 8.50 4.12
N VAL A 185 26.56 7.84 2.96
CA VAL A 185 25.81 6.61 2.62
C VAL A 185 26.03 5.52 3.67
N GLY A 186 27.25 5.41 4.22
CA GLY A 186 27.54 4.48 5.31
C GLY A 186 26.86 4.82 6.64
N VAL A 187 26.46 6.08 6.86
CA VAL A 187 25.67 6.48 8.04
C VAL A 187 24.17 6.21 7.83
N LEU A 188 23.71 6.22 6.58
CA LEU A 188 22.31 5.99 6.23
C LEU A 188 21.96 4.49 6.11
N LEU A 189 22.95 3.61 5.92
CA LEU A 189 22.80 2.14 5.90
C LEU A 189 22.67 1.57 7.29
#